data_e7355b592dca65eea3be41e52c93ca44
#
_entry.id   e7355b592dca65eea3be41e52c93ca44
#
_cell.length_a   1.000
_cell.length_b   1.000
_cell.length_c   1.000
_cell.angle_alpha   90.00
_cell.angle_beta   90.00
_cell.angle_gamma   90.00
#
_symmetry.space_group_name_H-M   'P 1'
#
loop_
_entity.id
_entity.type
_entity.pdbx_description
1 polymer ?
#
loop_
_entity_poly.entity_id
_entity_poly.type
_entity_poly.pdbx_seq_one_letter_code
_entity_poly.pdbx_strand_id
1 'polypeptide(L)'
;KNPDYKEAEYVGVVKDSTIWSPAGVFKGTVFGNVGGAPSKSNQTLEMNDNKFHIQVKKNKGKIGASADGVAMFYYKVPVKSKFTITANATVNSFDLNDQVSFGLMARDDMYIDENRTDVLGDYVAAGPLKLATAGGVWNCFARKSGVLTQGGTCKSEVKAGQTYALKIESNSDGYACTFGDEDTITGGFDFMLTTVDSEYVYVGMFVARNADVTFSDVTLIVDGEVITGNVPTPDPTPDPTPDPT
;
A
#
# COMPACT_ATOMS: atom_id res chain seq x y z
N LYS A 1 7.29 22.83 0.05
CA LYS A 1 7.42 21.85 -1.02
C LYS A 1 8.86 21.33 -1.03
N ASN A 2 9.07 20.03 -1.10
CA ASN A 2 10.41 19.46 -1.22
C ASN A 2 11.01 19.89 -2.57
N PRO A 3 12.23 20.50 -2.62
CA PRO A 3 12.85 20.96 -3.86
C PRO A 3 13.15 19.82 -4.85
N ASP A 4 13.23 18.58 -4.36
CA ASP A 4 13.48 17.40 -5.21
C ASP A 4 12.18 16.80 -5.79
N TYR A 5 11.01 17.35 -5.42
CA TYR A 5 9.72 16.90 -5.92
C TYR A 5 9.44 17.44 -7.32
N LYS A 6 9.40 16.56 -8.29
CA LYS A 6 9.24 16.88 -9.71
C LYS A 6 7.89 16.42 -10.23
N GLU A 7 6.87 17.20 -9.98
CA GLU A 7 5.48 16.94 -10.32
C GLU A 7 5.24 16.73 -11.83
N ALA A 8 5.90 17.52 -12.66
CA ALA A 8 5.58 17.60 -14.09
C ALA A 8 6.24 16.53 -14.99
N GLU A 9 7.26 15.83 -14.50
CA GLU A 9 8.00 14.85 -15.32
C GLU A 9 7.27 13.52 -15.51
N TYR A 10 6.20 13.30 -14.78
CA TYR A 10 5.64 11.95 -14.61
C TYR A 10 4.25 11.78 -15.18
N VAL A 11 3.63 12.87 -15.62
CA VAL A 11 2.28 12.83 -16.19
C VAL A 11 2.30 12.08 -17.52
N GLY A 12 1.63 10.95 -17.57
CA GLY A 12 1.36 10.21 -18.81
C GLY A 12 2.35 9.09 -19.18
N VAL A 13 3.32 8.73 -18.33
CA VAL A 13 4.34 7.70 -18.64
C VAL A 13 4.16 6.43 -17.81
N VAL A 14 2.95 5.94 -17.66
CA VAL A 14 2.73 4.64 -17.04
C VAL A 14 2.78 3.55 -18.08
N LYS A 15 3.88 2.81 -18.15
CA LYS A 15 4.04 1.60 -18.97
C LYS A 15 3.81 0.37 -18.09
N ASP A 16 3.20 -0.67 -18.66
CA ASP A 16 3.06 -1.93 -17.95
C ASP A 16 4.44 -2.58 -17.71
N SER A 17 4.62 -3.15 -16.52
CA SER A 17 5.82 -3.92 -16.22
C SER A 17 5.93 -5.13 -17.15
N THR A 18 7.15 -5.43 -17.58
CA THR A 18 7.45 -6.59 -18.42
C THR A 18 8.02 -7.77 -17.64
N ILE A 19 8.38 -7.57 -16.39
CA ILE A 19 9.06 -8.58 -15.54
C ILE A 19 8.04 -9.42 -14.76
N TRP A 20 7.03 -8.76 -14.15
CA TRP A 20 6.07 -9.43 -13.29
C TRP A 20 4.73 -9.60 -13.99
N SER A 21 4.18 -10.81 -13.87
CA SER A 21 2.88 -11.15 -14.45
C SER A 21 1.74 -10.46 -13.70
N PRO A 22 0.66 -10.08 -14.38
CA PRO A 22 -0.56 -9.67 -13.71
C PRO A 22 -1.10 -10.75 -12.75
N ALA A 23 -1.76 -10.33 -11.69
CA ALA A 23 -2.35 -11.18 -10.68
C ALA A 23 -3.82 -10.79 -10.46
N GLY A 24 -4.75 -11.52 -11.08
CA GLY A 24 -6.16 -11.12 -11.12
C GLY A 24 -6.33 -9.76 -11.79
N VAL A 25 -6.99 -8.82 -11.10
CA VAL A 25 -7.18 -7.44 -11.58
C VAL A 25 -5.97 -6.54 -11.34
N PHE A 26 -4.99 -7.01 -10.56
CA PHE A 26 -3.80 -6.24 -10.21
C PHE A 26 -2.65 -6.49 -11.19
N LYS A 27 -1.83 -5.47 -11.36
CA LYS A 27 -0.57 -5.55 -12.08
C LYS A 27 0.60 -5.47 -11.10
N GLY A 28 1.67 -6.22 -11.38
CA GLY A 28 2.89 -6.22 -10.55
C GLY A 28 3.95 -5.29 -11.08
N THR A 29 4.62 -4.56 -10.20
CA THR A 29 5.78 -3.72 -10.54
C THR A 29 6.76 -3.58 -9.38
N VAL A 30 8.00 -3.29 -9.73
CA VAL A 30 9.04 -2.86 -8.80
C VAL A 30 9.70 -1.61 -9.38
N PHE A 31 9.81 -0.58 -8.59
CA PHE A 31 10.34 0.70 -9.06
C PHE A 31 11.06 1.48 -7.95
N GLY A 32 11.78 2.51 -8.35
CA GLY A 32 12.48 3.41 -7.45
C GLY A 32 13.83 2.88 -7.02
N ASN A 33 14.28 3.30 -5.84
CA ASN A 33 15.58 2.91 -5.29
C ASN A 33 15.51 1.53 -4.63
N VAL A 34 15.76 0.51 -5.42
CA VAL A 34 15.70 -0.90 -4.99
C VAL A 34 17.08 -1.57 -4.94
N GLY A 35 18.13 -0.75 -4.87
CA GLY A 35 19.52 -1.24 -4.73
C GLY A 35 20.03 -1.94 -5.98
N GLY A 36 19.81 -1.33 -7.13
CA GLY A 36 20.16 -1.81 -8.45
C GLY A 36 18.94 -2.02 -9.35
N ALA A 37 19.09 -2.66 -10.48
CA ALA A 37 17.98 -2.99 -11.36
C ALA A 37 17.00 -3.96 -10.68
N PRO A 38 15.69 -3.77 -10.82
CA PRO A 38 14.70 -4.74 -10.37
C PRO A 38 14.94 -6.12 -10.98
N SER A 39 14.76 -7.17 -10.18
CA SER A 39 14.94 -8.53 -10.66
C SER A 39 14.15 -9.55 -9.81
N LYS A 40 13.75 -10.67 -10.40
CA LYS A 40 13.10 -11.77 -9.69
C LYS A 40 13.99 -12.41 -8.61
N SER A 41 15.29 -12.17 -8.65
CA SER A 41 16.21 -12.63 -7.61
C SER A 41 16.20 -11.73 -6.37
N ASN A 42 15.77 -10.48 -6.48
CA ASN A 42 15.72 -9.50 -5.41
C ASN A 42 14.30 -9.22 -4.91
N GLN A 43 13.31 -9.29 -5.79
CA GLN A 43 11.91 -9.09 -5.45
C GLN A 43 11.06 -10.23 -6.00
N THR A 44 10.09 -10.69 -5.19
CA THR A 44 9.09 -11.67 -5.59
C THR A 44 7.72 -11.01 -5.58
N LEU A 45 6.98 -11.15 -6.68
CA LEU A 45 5.56 -10.79 -6.77
C LEU A 45 4.83 -11.93 -7.46
N GLU A 46 4.04 -12.68 -6.70
CA GLU A 46 3.35 -13.88 -7.15
C GLU A 46 1.93 -13.93 -6.59
N MET A 47 1.02 -14.60 -7.29
CA MET A 47 -0.31 -14.91 -6.80
C MET A 47 -0.55 -16.41 -6.90
N ASN A 48 -0.94 -17.03 -5.79
CA ASN A 48 -1.34 -18.43 -5.71
C ASN A 48 -2.61 -18.54 -4.85
N ASP A 49 -3.63 -19.23 -5.31
CA ASP A 49 -4.88 -19.46 -4.59
C ASP A 49 -5.50 -18.15 -4.03
N ASN A 50 -5.57 -17.11 -4.84
CA ASN A 50 -6.06 -15.78 -4.48
C ASN A 50 -5.29 -15.10 -3.31
N LYS A 51 -4.09 -15.58 -3.00
CA LYS A 51 -3.17 -14.94 -2.08
C LYS A 51 -2.01 -14.31 -2.85
N PHE A 52 -1.67 -13.09 -2.47
CA PHE A 52 -0.61 -12.32 -3.11
C PHE A 52 0.63 -12.36 -2.24
N HIS A 53 1.70 -12.91 -2.77
CA HIS A 53 2.99 -12.99 -2.09
C HIS A 53 3.92 -11.93 -2.63
N ILE A 54 4.40 -11.07 -1.74
CA ILE A 54 5.43 -10.08 -2.06
C ILE A 54 6.58 -10.23 -1.09
N GLN A 55 7.78 -10.42 -1.63
CA GLN A 55 9.01 -10.45 -0.87
C GLN A 55 10.02 -9.46 -1.44
N VAL A 56 10.64 -8.68 -0.58
CA VAL A 56 11.77 -7.82 -0.92
C VAL A 56 12.95 -8.22 -0.05
N LYS A 57 14.04 -8.65 -0.70
CA LYS A 57 15.26 -9.06 -0.02
C LYS A 57 15.95 -7.89 0.67
N LYS A 58 16.90 -8.23 1.52
CA LYS A 58 17.66 -7.27 2.32
C LYS A 58 18.20 -6.12 1.46
N ASN A 59 17.87 -4.90 1.85
CA ASN A 59 18.31 -3.66 1.20
C ASN A 59 17.90 -3.50 -0.27
N LYS A 60 16.88 -4.23 -0.72
CA LYS A 60 16.38 -4.18 -2.11
C LYS A 60 15.07 -3.40 -2.25
N GLY A 61 14.97 -2.32 -1.51
CA GLY A 61 13.89 -1.34 -1.48
C GLY A 61 14.05 -0.41 -0.30
N LYS A 62 13.18 0.57 -0.17
CA LYS A 62 13.15 1.51 0.96
C LYS A 62 11.92 2.40 0.94
N ILE A 63 11.59 2.93 2.12
CA ILE A 63 10.83 4.17 2.29
C ILE A 63 11.76 5.14 3.01
N GLY A 64 12.15 6.20 2.35
CA GLY A 64 13.13 7.15 2.88
C GLY A 64 12.71 8.60 2.73
N ALA A 65 13.48 9.50 3.34
CA ALA A 65 13.20 10.94 3.26
C ALA A 65 13.31 11.49 1.83
N SER A 66 14.24 10.96 1.04
CA SER A 66 14.61 11.49 -0.29
C SER A 66 14.38 10.52 -1.44
N ALA A 67 13.96 9.28 -1.17
CA ALA A 67 13.66 8.31 -2.23
C ALA A 67 12.81 7.16 -1.70
N ASP A 68 12.01 6.60 -2.58
CA ASP A 68 11.27 5.36 -2.36
C ASP A 68 11.75 4.27 -3.31
N GLY A 69 11.56 3.01 -2.91
CA GLY A 69 11.76 1.84 -3.75
C GLY A 69 10.87 0.73 -3.24
N VAL A 70 9.90 0.30 -4.05
CA VAL A 70 8.85 -0.62 -3.62
C VAL A 70 8.57 -1.70 -4.66
N ALA A 71 8.13 -2.86 -4.16
CA ALA A 71 7.46 -3.88 -4.94
C ALA A 71 5.96 -3.78 -4.66
N MET A 72 5.13 -3.71 -5.70
CA MET A 72 3.71 -3.44 -5.53
C MET A 72 2.85 -4.17 -6.56
N PHE A 73 1.73 -4.72 -6.10
CA PHE A 73 0.58 -5.02 -6.93
C PHE A 73 -0.40 -3.86 -6.89
N TYR A 74 -0.85 -3.35 -8.03
CA TYR A 74 -1.69 -2.18 -8.11
C TYR A 74 -2.87 -2.32 -9.09
N TYR A 75 -3.91 -1.55 -8.83
CA TYR A 75 -5.06 -1.32 -9.69
C TYR A 75 -5.25 0.19 -9.91
N LYS A 76 -5.60 0.60 -11.12
CA LYS A 76 -5.85 2.02 -11.45
C LYS A 76 -7.27 2.40 -11.07
N VAL A 77 -7.42 3.26 -10.09
CA VAL A 77 -8.70 3.84 -9.68
C VAL A 77 -8.81 5.24 -10.28
N PRO A 78 -9.91 5.59 -10.98
CA PRO A 78 -10.09 6.94 -11.47
C PRO A 78 -10.01 7.96 -10.33
N VAL A 79 -9.31 9.07 -10.54
CA VAL A 79 -8.99 10.06 -9.49
C VAL A 79 -10.22 10.68 -8.83
N LYS A 80 -11.36 10.72 -9.54
CA LYS A 80 -12.64 11.23 -9.02
C LYS A 80 -13.48 10.18 -8.29
N SER A 81 -13.09 8.93 -8.36
CA SER A 81 -13.82 7.82 -7.76
C SER A 81 -13.48 7.71 -6.27
N LYS A 82 -14.46 7.23 -5.50
CA LYS A 82 -14.23 6.79 -4.13
C LYS A 82 -13.87 5.32 -4.12
N PHE A 83 -12.98 4.94 -3.23
CA PHE A 83 -12.59 3.54 -3.09
C PHE A 83 -12.40 3.12 -1.64
N THR A 84 -12.54 1.84 -1.41
CA THR A 84 -12.10 1.15 -0.20
C THR A 84 -11.33 -0.09 -0.62
N ILE A 85 -10.13 -0.25 -0.07
CA ILE A 85 -9.35 -1.47 -0.19
C ILE A 85 -9.11 -2.05 1.20
N THR A 86 -9.33 -3.36 1.35
CA THR A 86 -9.03 -4.12 2.56
C THR A 86 -8.24 -5.36 2.22
N ALA A 87 -7.41 -5.81 3.13
CA ALA A 87 -6.68 -7.07 3.02
C ALA A 87 -6.25 -7.56 4.41
N ASN A 88 -5.86 -8.81 4.50
CA ASN A 88 -5.10 -9.35 5.62
C ASN A 88 -3.65 -9.53 5.19
N ALA A 89 -2.70 -8.99 5.96
CA ALA A 89 -1.28 -9.18 5.73
C ALA A 89 -0.72 -10.17 6.75
N THR A 90 -0.29 -11.33 6.28
CA THR A 90 0.47 -12.30 7.08
C THR A 90 1.95 -12.03 6.89
N VAL A 91 2.63 -11.65 7.96
CA VAL A 91 4.06 -11.37 7.97
C VAL A 91 4.81 -12.70 8.09
N ASN A 92 5.29 -13.24 6.97
CA ASN A 92 6.01 -14.51 6.98
C ASN A 92 7.37 -14.37 7.67
N SER A 93 8.09 -13.31 7.31
CA SER A 93 9.37 -12.95 7.94
C SER A 93 9.70 -11.48 7.65
N PHE A 94 10.57 -10.91 8.46
CA PHE A 94 11.23 -9.64 8.17
C PHE A 94 12.59 -9.56 8.87
N ASP A 95 13.48 -8.78 8.30
CA ASP A 95 14.74 -8.44 8.93
C ASP A 95 14.57 -7.08 9.62
N LEU A 96 14.70 -7.06 10.95
CA LEU A 96 14.50 -5.86 11.76
C LEU A 96 15.59 -4.83 11.47
N ASN A 97 15.40 -4.07 10.42
CA ASN A 97 16.27 -3.04 9.96
C ASN A 97 15.48 -1.74 9.78
N ASP A 98 16.16 -0.63 9.68
CA ASP A 98 15.54 0.65 9.33
C ASP A 98 14.80 0.55 7.99
N GLN A 99 13.69 1.26 7.86
CA GLN A 99 12.87 1.34 6.64
C GLN A 99 12.12 0.05 6.25
N VAL A 100 11.96 -0.92 7.15
CA VAL A 100 11.06 -2.05 6.92
C VAL A 100 9.64 -1.53 6.80
N SER A 101 8.97 -1.84 5.71
CA SER A 101 7.59 -1.40 5.47
C SER A 101 6.87 -2.33 4.50
N PHE A 102 5.59 -2.52 4.77
CA PHE A 102 4.67 -3.30 3.95
C PHE A 102 3.23 -2.86 4.25
N GLY A 103 2.30 -3.23 3.40
CA GLY A 103 0.88 -2.99 3.65
C GLY A 103 0.10 -2.64 2.39
N LEU A 104 -0.92 -1.80 2.54
CA LEU A 104 -1.65 -1.18 1.44
C LEU A 104 -1.12 0.21 1.16
N MET A 105 -1.15 0.61 -0.10
CA MET A 105 -0.72 1.93 -0.54
C MET A 105 -1.64 2.46 -1.62
N ALA A 106 -1.90 3.75 -1.61
CA ALA A 106 -2.49 4.49 -2.71
C ALA A 106 -1.54 5.60 -3.12
N ARG A 107 -1.20 5.67 -4.42
CA ARG A 107 -0.19 6.59 -4.96
C ARG A 107 -0.79 7.43 -6.08
N ASP A 108 -0.32 8.67 -6.21
CA ASP A 108 -0.67 9.54 -7.35
C ASP A 108 0.25 9.31 -8.56
N ASP A 109 1.29 8.50 -8.42
CA ASP A 109 2.20 8.14 -9.47
C ASP A 109 2.65 6.68 -9.37
N MET A 110 2.96 6.08 -10.50
CA MET A 110 3.49 4.73 -10.57
C MET A 110 4.58 4.68 -11.62
N TYR A 111 5.82 4.53 -11.18
CA TYR A 111 6.92 4.36 -12.11
C TYR A 111 7.03 2.90 -12.50
N ILE A 112 6.56 2.61 -13.69
CA ILE A 112 6.69 1.28 -14.29
C ILE A 112 7.94 1.22 -15.18
N ASP A 113 8.67 2.32 -15.28
CA ASP A 113 10.06 2.29 -15.72
C ASP A 113 10.93 1.84 -14.53
N GLU A 114 11.30 0.57 -14.56
CA GLU A 114 12.04 -0.10 -13.50
C GLU A 114 13.44 0.49 -13.24
N ASN A 115 13.91 1.37 -14.08
CA ASN A 115 15.21 2.03 -13.92
C ASN A 115 15.15 3.35 -13.14
N ARG A 116 13.97 3.82 -12.79
CA ARG A 116 13.82 5.06 -12.03
C ARG A 116 14.29 4.86 -10.58
N THR A 117 15.12 5.77 -10.09
CA THR A 117 15.67 5.74 -8.73
C THR A 117 15.34 6.98 -7.90
N ASP A 118 14.71 7.97 -8.50
CA ASP A 118 14.41 9.30 -7.95
C ASP A 118 12.91 9.51 -7.67
N VAL A 119 12.20 8.43 -7.34
CA VAL A 119 10.75 8.46 -7.14
C VAL A 119 10.39 9.12 -5.82
N LEU A 120 9.65 10.21 -5.89
CA LEU A 120 9.12 10.98 -4.76
C LEU A 120 7.65 11.36 -4.96
N GLY A 121 6.87 10.49 -5.59
CA GLY A 121 5.43 10.67 -5.73
C GLY A 121 4.70 10.69 -4.39
N ASP A 122 3.54 11.35 -4.35
CA ASP A 122 2.73 11.39 -3.16
C ASP A 122 1.93 10.09 -2.98
N TYR A 123 1.73 9.71 -1.74
CA TYR A 123 0.97 8.51 -1.38
C TYR A 123 0.49 8.54 0.07
N VAL A 124 -0.47 7.68 0.34
CA VAL A 124 -0.86 7.26 1.69
C VAL A 124 -0.64 5.76 1.84
N ALA A 125 -0.33 5.31 3.04
CA ALA A 125 -0.12 3.89 3.31
C ALA A 125 -0.82 3.43 4.59
N ALA A 126 -1.45 2.28 4.51
CA ALA A 126 -1.94 1.51 5.64
C ALA A 126 -0.97 0.36 5.87
N GLY A 127 -0.08 0.53 6.81
CA GLY A 127 0.97 -0.42 7.11
C GLY A 127 2.02 0.19 8.02
N PRO A 128 2.89 -0.63 8.61
CA PRO A 128 3.92 -0.15 9.48
C PRO A 128 5.12 0.36 8.69
N LEU A 129 5.71 1.43 9.18
CA LEU A 129 7.03 1.89 8.78
C LEU A 129 7.89 2.06 10.02
N LYS A 130 9.03 1.40 10.05
CA LYS A 130 10.00 1.54 11.14
C LYS A 130 11.19 2.37 10.67
N LEU A 131 11.30 3.58 11.22
CA LEU A 131 12.44 4.48 10.98
C LEU A 131 13.25 4.65 12.26
N ALA A 132 14.56 4.44 12.19
CA ALA A 132 15.47 4.70 13.31
C ALA A 132 15.43 6.17 13.75
N THR A 133 15.32 7.10 12.80
CA THR A 133 15.22 8.54 13.04
C THR A 133 13.92 8.95 13.75
N ALA A 134 12.88 8.12 13.73
CA ALA A 134 11.61 8.31 14.41
C ALA A 134 11.51 7.48 15.70
N GLY A 135 12.63 7.17 16.35
CA GLY A 135 12.67 6.38 17.58
C GLY A 135 12.44 4.88 17.38
N GLY A 136 12.48 4.40 16.15
CA GLY A 136 12.27 2.98 15.82
C GLY A 136 10.85 2.47 16.08
N VAL A 137 9.85 3.35 16.16
CA VAL A 137 8.45 2.97 16.32
C VAL A 137 7.78 2.66 14.98
N TRP A 138 6.71 1.88 15.03
CA TRP A 138 5.92 1.53 13.86
C TRP A 138 4.81 2.58 13.64
N ASN A 139 4.64 3.06 12.41
CA ASN A 139 3.67 4.12 12.08
C ASN A 139 2.92 3.82 10.79
N CYS A 140 1.67 4.31 10.68
CA CYS A 140 1.10 4.65 9.39
C CYS A 140 1.82 5.89 8.84
N PHE A 141 1.90 6.01 7.52
CA PHE A 141 2.70 7.06 6.91
C PHE A 141 2.13 7.52 5.56
N ALA A 142 2.59 8.66 5.13
CA ALA A 142 2.24 9.25 3.84
C ALA A 142 3.43 10.05 3.30
N ARG A 143 3.39 10.34 2.00
CA ARG A 143 4.23 11.37 1.38
C ARG A 143 3.34 12.42 0.78
N LYS A 144 3.51 13.66 1.20
CA LYS A 144 2.78 14.82 0.71
C LYS A 144 3.75 15.87 0.21
N SER A 145 3.62 16.27 -1.05
CA SER A 145 4.53 17.23 -1.72
C SER A 145 6.00 16.81 -1.55
N GLY A 146 6.29 15.52 -1.71
CA GLY A 146 7.61 14.93 -1.57
C GLY A 146 8.13 14.78 -0.13
N VAL A 147 7.34 15.13 0.88
CA VAL A 147 7.74 15.05 2.30
C VAL A 147 7.10 13.84 2.96
N LEU A 148 7.95 12.95 3.52
CA LEU A 148 7.49 11.81 4.31
C LEU A 148 6.91 12.29 5.64
N THR A 149 5.69 11.85 5.94
CA THR A 149 5.00 12.15 7.18
C THR A 149 4.42 10.89 7.80
N GLN A 150 4.26 10.90 9.12
CA GLN A 150 3.72 9.77 9.87
C GLN A 150 2.32 10.11 10.38
N GLY A 151 1.43 9.13 10.35
CA GLY A 151 0.06 9.26 10.83
C GLY A 151 -0.09 8.78 12.28
N GLY A 152 -0.43 7.52 12.48
CA GLY A 152 -0.59 6.93 13.80
C GLY A 152 0.62 6.09 14.21
N THR A 153 0.79 5.87 15.51
CA THR A 153 1.86 5.05 16.09
C THR A 153 1.28 3.85 16.81
N CYS A 154 1.76 2.65 16.48
CA CYS A 154 1.45 1.42 17.20
C CYS A 154 2.39 1.25 18.40
N LYS A 155 1.82 0.86 19.54
CA LYS A 155 2.60 0.56 20.77
C LYS A 155 3.21 -0.82 20.73
N SER A 156 2.53 -1.78 20.08
CA SER A 156 3.01 -3.15 19.92
C SER A 156 3.98 -3.25 18.78
N GLU A 157 4.95 -4.14 18.90
CA GLU A 157 5.85 -4.46 17.79
C GLU A 157 5.15 -5.36 16.76
N VAL A 158 5.46 -5.13 15.50
CA VAL A 158 5.08 -6.05 14.43
C VAL A 158 5.89 -7.34 14.56
N LYS A 159 5.21 -8.48 14.44
CA LYS A 159 5.81 -9.81 14.66
C LYS A 159 5.66 -10.71 13.45
N ALA A 160 6.71 -11.46 13.15
CA ALA A 160 6.64 -12.53 12.16
C ALA A 160 5.65 -13.63 12.62
N GLY A 161 4.97 -14.23 11.66
CA GLY A 161 3.93 -15.23 11.89
C GLY A 161 2.56 -14.67 12.25
N GLN A 162 2.42 -13.35 12.42
CA GLN A 162 1.13 -12.71 12.71
C GLN A 162 0.44 -12.20 11.45
N THR A 163 -0.88 -12.12 11.54
CA THR A 163 -1.74 -11.56 10.48
C THR A 163 -2.38 -10.27 10.97
N TYR A 164 -2.34 -9.24 10.15
CA TYR A 164 -2.86 -7.92 10.45
C TYR A 164 -3.90 -7.51 9.42
N ALA A 165 -5.05 -7.01 9.87
CA ALA A 165 -6.05 -6.42 9.01
C ALA A 165 -5.58 -5.04 8.52
N LEU A 166 -5.84 -4.75 7.25
CA LEU A 166 -5.45 -3.51 6.58
C LEU A 166 -6.66 -2.86 5.92
N LYS A 167 -6.73 -1.54 5.96
CA LYS A 167 -7.74 -0.78 5.23
C LYS A 167 -7.22 0.58 4.79
N ILE A 168 -7.53 0.96 3.54
CA ILE A 168 -7.52 2.35 3.08
C ILE A 168 -8.92 2.67 2.56
N GLU A 169 -9.47 3.78 3.01
CA GLU A 169 -10.75 4.29 2.59
C GLU A 169 -10.62 5.76 2.19
N SER A 170 -10.98 6.08 0.95
CA SER A 170 -11.03 7.46 0.48
C SER A 170 -12.30 8.14 0.97
N ASN A 171 -12.20 9.43 1.27
CA ASN A 171 -13.32 10.29 1.62
C ASN A 171 -13.27 11.60 0.80
N SER A 172 -14.12 12.58 1.10
CA SER A 172 -14.15 13.85 0.37
C SER A 172 -12.87 14.68 0.51
N ASP A 173 -12.13 14.50 1.60
CA ASP A 173 -11.04 15.39 1.97
C ASP A 173 -9.66 14.70 1.94
N GLY A 174 -9.67 13.37 1.80
CA GLY A 174 -8.44 12.59 1.82
C GLY A 174 -8.68 11.09 2.04
N TYR A 175 -7.94 10.51 2.99
CA TYR A 175 -7.89 9.07 3.19
C TYR A 175 -7.83 8.72 4.67
N ALA A 176 -8.51 7.63 5.05
CA ALA A 176 -8.32 6.97 6.33
C ALA A 176 -7.57 5.66 6.12
N CYS A 177 -6.50 5.46 6.88
CA CYS A 177 -5.62 4.29 6.79
C CYS A 177 -5.58 3.57 8.14
N THR A 178 -5.76 2.25 8.14
CA THR A 178 -5.77 1.42 9.35
C THR A 178 -4.88 0.19 9.16
N PHE A 179 -4.08 -0.11 10.17
CA PHE A 179 -3.26 -1.30 10.27
C PHE A 179 -3.46 -1.98 11.62
N GLY A 180 -3.95 -3.22 11.60
CA GLY A 180 -4.24 -4.02 12.79
C GLY A 180 -5.62 -3.76 13.39
N ASP A 181 -6.04 -4.65 14.29
CA ASP A 181 -7.36 -4.64 14.92
C ASP A 181 -7.33 -4.06 16.34
N GLU A 182 -6.52 -4.59 17.22
CA GLU A 182 -6.53 -4.26 18.63
C GLU A 182 -5.58 -3.12 18.97
N ASP A 183 -4.37 -3.17 18.76
CA ASP A 183 -3.43 -2.05 18.97
C ASP A 183 -3.23 -1.30 17.65
N THR A 184 -4.32 -0.75 17.14
CA THR A 184 -4.46 -0.23 15.79
C THR A 184 -3.58 0.99 15.54
N ILE A 185 -2.79 0.94 14.47
CA ILE A 185 -2.21 2.12 13.85
C ILE A 185 -3.28 2.71 12.93
N THR A 186 -3.76 3.91 13.26
CA THR A 186 -4.74 4.62 12.44
C THR A 186 -4.21 6.00 12.08
N GLY A 187 -4.19 6.29 10.79
CA GLY A 187 -3.80 7.60 10.26
C GLY A 187 -4.88 8.18 9.37
N GLY A 188 -5.22 9.45 9.60
CA GLY A 188 -6.03 10.26 8.69
C GLY A 188 -5.12 11.22 7.91
N PHE A 189 -5.30 11.27 6.60
CA PHE A 189 -4.54 12.14 5.71
C PHE A 189 -5.50 13.05 4.94
N ASP A 190 -5.40 14.35 5.15
CA ASP A 190 -6.29 15.41 4.68
C ASP A 190 -5.86 16.02 3.35
N PHE A 191 -5.39 15.22 2.43
CA PHE A 191 -5.03 15.65 1.09
C PHE A 191 -5.43 14.62 0.04
N MET A 192 -5.63 15.08 -1.19
CA MET A 192 -5.99 14.24 -2.32
C MET A 192 -4.77 13.92 -3.17
N LEU A 193 -4.74 12.69 -3.71
CA LEU A 193 -3.69 12.20 -4.60
C LEU A 193 -4.02 12.59 -6.05
N THR A 194 -3.89 13.88 -6.38
CA THR A 194 -4.26 14.45 -7.69
C THR A 194 -3.16 15.29 -8.31
N THR A 195 -1.95 15.26 -7.73
CA THR A 195 -0.89 16.23 -8.06
C THR A 195 -0.05 15.82 -9.26
N VAL A 196 0.14 14.54 -9.49
CA VAL A 196 1.03 14.00 -10.54
C VAL A 196 0.22 13.42 -11.67
N ASP A 197 -0.58 12.38 -11.41
CA ASP A 197 -1.52 11.83 -12.38
C ASP A 197 -2.89 12.48 -12.19
N SER A 198 -3.41 13.13 -13.22
CA SER A 198 -4.72 13.76 -13.17
C SER A 198 -5.88 12.78 -13.45
N GLU A 199 -5.58 11.55 -13.87
CA GLU A 199 -6.57 10.57 -14.30
C GLU A 199 -6.76 9.43 -13.30
N TYR A 200 -5.66 8.95 -12.69
CA TYR A 200 -5.70 7.74 -11.86
C TYR A 200 -4.93 7.87 -10.54
N VAL A 201 -5.45 7.15 -9.56
CA VAL A 201 -4.75 6.78 -8.32
C VAL A 201 -4.43 5.29 -8.39
N TYR A 202 -3.25 4.90 -7.98
CA TYR A 202 -2.76 3.53 -8.05
C TYR A 202 -2.85 2.90 -6.67
N VAL A 203 -3.69 1.87 -6.53
CA VAL A 203 -4.10 1.33 -5.24
C VAL A 203 -3.77 -0.15 -5.16
N GLY A 204 -3.13 -0.60 -4.09
CA GLY A 204 -2.86 -2.01 -3.91
C GLY A 204 -1.95 -2.36 -2.75
N MET A 205 -1.28 -3.49 -2.86
CA MET A 205 -0.44 -4.11 -1.84
C MET A 205 1.03 -3.87 -2.13
N PHE A 206 1.82 -3.55 -1.12
CA PHE A 206 3.25 -3.28 -1.30
C PHE A 206 4.12 -3.91 -0.21
N VAL A 207 5.38 -4.13 -0.56
CA VAL A 207 6.50 -4.32 0.36
C VAL A 207 7.64 -3.43 -0.10
N ALA A 208 8.19 -2.65 0.81
CA ALA A 208 9.29 -1.75 0.49
C ALA A 208 10.65 -2.37 0.77
N ARG A 209 10.84 -2.99 1.93
CA ARG A 209 12.17 -3.45 2.33
C ARG A 209 12.13 -4.58 3.35
N ASN A 210 13.02 -5.54 3.18
CA ASN A 210 13.38 -6.55 4.18
C ASN A 210 12.19 -7.35 4.75
N ALA A 211 11.15 -7.57 3.96
CA ALA A 211 9.99 -8.31 4.43
C ALA A 211 9.48 -9.30 3.38
N ASP A 212 8.86 -10.35 3.88
CA ASP A 212 8.16 -11.38 3.16
C ASP A 212 6.73 -11.43 3.70
N VAL A 213 5.75 -11.06 2.87
CA VAL A 213 4.37 -10.87 3.28
C VAL A 213 3.41 -11.54 2.30
N THR A 214 2.43 -12.25 2.85
CA THR A 214 1.31 -12.81 2.09
C THR A 214 0.06 -12.01 2.38
N PHE A 215 -0.56 -11.46 1.34
CA PHE A 215 -1.83 -10.75 1.43
C PHE A 215 -2.97 -11.68 1.03
N SER A 216 -4.01 -11.74 1.84
CA SER A 216 -5.21 -12.55 1.62
C SER A 216 -6.47 -11.72 1.81
N ASP A 217 -7.61 -12.25 1.39
CA ASP A 217 -8.92 -11.61 1.51
C ASP A 217 -8.92 -10.16 0.97
N VAL A 218 -8.23 -9.96 -0.15
CA VAL A 218 -8.10 -8.64 -0.77
C VAL A 218 -9.42 -8.26 -1.41
N THR A 219 -10.01 -7.16 -0.94
CA THR A 219 -11.26 -6.61 -1.46
C THR A 219 -11.04 -5.17 -1.87
N LEU A 220 -11.39 -4.85 -3.11
CA LEU A 220 -11.38 -3.50 -3.66
C LEU A 220 -12.78 -3.14 -4.15
N ILE A 221 -13.31 -2.04 -3.62
CA ILE A 221 -14.60 -1.46 -4.00
C ILE A 221 -14.34 -0.07 -4.55
N VAL A 222 -14.88 0.23 -5.73
CA VAL A 222 -14.76 1.54 -6.37
C VAL A 222 -16.16 2.04 -6.72
N ASP A 223 -16.54 3.20 -6.21
CA ASP A 223 -17.88 3.81 -6.39
C ASP A 223 -19.04 2.83 -6.06
N GLY A 224 -18.83 1.98 -5.05
CA GLY A 224 -19.79 0.97 -4.61
C GLY A 224 -19.77 -0.33 -5.43
N GLU A 225 -18.99 -0.41 -6.49
CA GLU A 225 -18.82 -1.62 -7.29
C GLU A 225 -17.63 -2.45 -6.78
N VAL A 226 -17.85 -3.76 -6.59
CA VAL A 226 -16.81 -4.70 -6.18
C VAL A 226 -15.93 -5.03 -7.38
N ILE A 227 -14.70 -4.57 -7.36
CA ILE A 227 -13.70 -4.86 -8.40
C ILE A 227 -13.08 -6.24 -8.19
N THR A 228 -12.80 -6.60 -6.94
CA THR A 228 -12.30 -7.92 -6.54
C THR A 228 -12.62 -8.20 -5.07
N GLY A 229 -12.67 -9.48 -4.70
CA GLY A 229 -12.96 -9.93 -3.35
C GLY A 229 -14.46 -10.21 -3.10
N ASN A 230 -14.78 -10.47 -1.85
CA ASN A 230 -16.14 -10.73 -1.39
C ASN A 230 -16.60 -9.60 -0.46
N VAL A 231 -17.76 -9.04 -0.72
CA VAL A 231 -18.46 -8.21 0.27
C VAL A 231 -19.02 -9.14 1.34
N PRO A 232 -18.77 -8.92 2.63
CA PRO A 232 -19.46 -9.65 3.67
C PRO A 232 -20.97 -9.51 3.47
N THR A 233 -21.68 -10.61 3.35
CA THR A 233 -23.15 -10.60 3.33
C THR A 233 -23.60 -10.01 4.67
N PRO A 234 -24.46 -8.98 4.70
CA PRO A 234 -24.99 -8.50 5.97
C PRO A 234 -25.66 -9.67 6.70
N ASP A 235 -25.39 -9.77 7.99
CA ASP A 235 -26.09 -10.76 8.82
C ASP A 235 -27.60 -10.65 8.59
N PRO A 236 -28.31 -11.76 8.39
CA PRO A 236 -29.74 -11.72 8.21
C PRO A 236 -30.35 -11.00 9.42
N THR A 237 -31.13 -9.97 9.14
CA THR A 237 -31.88 -9.23 10.16
C THR A 237 -32.68 -10.25 10.96
N PRO A 238 -32.59 -10.32 12.29
CA PRO A 238 -33.37 -11.25 13.07
C PRO A 238 -34.82 -11.04 12.78
N ASP A 239 -35.52 -12.15 12.51
CA ASP A 239 -36.97 -12.19 12.24
C ASP A 239 -37.68 -11.48 13.40
N PRO A 240 -38.65 -10.58 13.13
CA PRO A 240 -39.37 -9.91 14.19
C PRO A 240 -40.03 -10.96 15.09
N THR A 241 -39.70 -10.90 16.36
CA THR A 241 -40.32 -11.76 17.38
C THR A 241 -41.84 -11.59 17.29
N PRO A 242 -42.61 -12.67 17.19
CA PRO A 242 -44.09 -12.55 17.20
C PRO A 242 -44.57 -11.88 18.48
N ASP A 243 -45.41 -10.89 18.31
CA ASP A 243 -46.03 -10.17 19.42
C ASP A 243 -46.83 -11.18 20.31
N PRO A 244 -46.64 -11.21 21.62
CA PRO A 244 -47.40 -12.09 22.49
C PRO A 244 -48.87 -11.68 22.49
N THR A 245 -49.75 -12.57 22.01
CA THR A 245 -51.21 -12.47 22.15
C THR A 245 -51.67 -12.74 23.57
#